data_d78cab764d757bad4ee0f6ed3ecead89
#
_entry.id   d78cab764d757bad4ee0f6ed3ecead89
#
_cell.length_a   1.000
_cell.length_b   1.000
_cell.length_c   1.000
_cell.angle_alpha   90.00
_cell.angle_beta   90.00
_cell.angle_gamma   90.00
#
_symmetry.space_group_name_H-M   'P 1'
#
loop_
_entity.id
_entity.type
_entity.pdbx_description
1 polymer ?
#
loop_
_entity_poly.entity_id
_entity_poly.type
_entity_poly.pdbx_seq_one_letter_code
_entity_poly.pdbx_strand_id
1 'polypeptide(L)'
;MANIPHWLENEVEDYFRFVRFESLPRLILDIGANIGAFALRAHNQWPNARILCYEPMPFNLDQLRENVSPDYGTVFPYAICGTSGVREIYIGDMFVTSGFVKGPRQTSQRIAVQCMAAADLPVADLVKIDTEGSEVEILRGLNLSATSIIMLEHHSKADAKLIRDVLTADFRLLHDESNREIGTMVFERSRVAEK
;
A
#
# COMPACT_ATOMS: atom_id res chain seq x y z
N MET A 1 1.34 24.03 1.17
CA MET A 1 0.53 23.10 1.97
C MET A 1 0.15 21.97 1.04
N ALA A 2 0.21 20.72 1.52
CA ALA A 2 -0.20 19.55 0.72
C ALA A 2 -1.66 19.69 0.27
N ASN A 3 -1.94 19.37 -0.99
CA ASN A 3 -3.29 19.48 -1.57
C ASN A 3 -3.96 18.09 -1.51
N ILE A 4 -4.26 17.62 -0.29
CA ILE A 4 -4.93 16.33 -0.06
C ILE A 4 -6.41 16.61 0.19
N PRO A 5 -7.34 15.95 -0.55
CA PRO A 5 -8.78 16.06 -0.26
C PRO A 5 -9.11 15.47 1.11
N HIS A 6 -9.98 16.15 1.88
CA HIS A 6 -10.33 15.75 3.24
C HIS A 6 -10.93 14.32 3.35
N TRP A 7 -11.66 13.87 2.34
CA TRP A 7 -12.18 12.50 2.33
C TRP A 7 -11.07 11.45 2.28
N LEU A 8 -9.97 11.72 1.54
CA LEU A 8 -8.81 10.83 1.45
C LEU A 8 -7.99 10.84 2.75
N GLU A 9 -7.90 12.00 3.42
CA GLU A 9 -7.29 12.07 4.77
C GLU A 9 -8.05 11.18 5.76
N ASN A 10 -9.39 11.20 5.74
CA ASN A 10 -10.22 10.37 6.63
C ASN A 10 -10.06 8.87 6.34
N GLU A 11 -9.97 8.48 5.07
CA GLU A 11 -9.73 7.09 4.65
C GLU A 11 -8.39 6.58 5.17
N VAL A 12 -7.36 7.39 5.05
CA VAL A 12 -6.02 7.07 5.56
C VAL A 12 -6.00 6.93 7.09
N GLU A 13 -6.76 7.74 7.84
CA GLU A 13 -6.80 7.63 9.31
C GLU A 13 -7.25 6.26 9.81
N ASP A 14 -8.08 5.54 9.05
CA ASP A 14 -8.55 4.20 9.43
C ASP A 14 -7.40 3.19 9.52
N TYR A 15 -6.34 3.32 8.72
CA TYR A 15 -5.14 2.50 8.85
C TYR A 15 -4.42 2.70 10.19
N PHE A 16 -4.38 3.92 10.72
CA PHE A 16 -3.57 4.28 11.89
C PHE A 16 -4.26 4.01 13.24
N ARG A 17 -5.57 3.85 13.27
CA ARG A 17 -6.35 3.64 14.50
C ARG A 17 -5.91 2.41 15.31
N PHE A 18 -5.48 1.37 14.63
CA PHE A 18 -5.24 0.05 15.23
C PHE A 18 -3.75 -0.22 15.48
N VAL A 19 -2.88 0.68 15.06
CA VAL A 19 -1.44 0.44 15.06
C VAL A 19 -0.78 0.99 16.32
N ARG A 20 0.03 0.12 16.95
CA ARG A 20 0.92 0.50 18.04
C ARG A 20 2.27 -0.17 17.78
N PHE A 21 3.33 0.62 17.73
CA PHE A 21 4.69 0.11 17.59
C PHE A 21 5.37 0.08 18.95
N GLU A 22 6.06 -1.02 19.25
CA GLU A 22 6.99 -1.08 20.39
C GLU A 22 8.27 -0.30 20.10
N SER A 23 8.79 -0.45 18.87
CA SER A 23 9.87 0.37 18.32
C SER A 23 9.36 1.07 17.05
N LEU A 24 9.58 2.38 16.96
CA LEU A 24 9.09 3.18 15.83
C LEU A 24 9.68 2.67 14.49
N PRO A 25 8.89 2.66 13.40
CA PRO A 25 9.37 2.24 12.09
C PRO A 25 10.47 3.18 11.59
N ARG A 26 11.48 2.62 10.95
CA ARG A 26 12.57 3.35 10.29
C ARG A 26 12.40 3.41 8.78
N LEU A 27 11.82 2.34 8.21
CA LEU A 27 11.52 2.22 6.79
C LEU A 27 10.07 1.80 6.57
N ILE A 28 9.38 2.55 5.72
CA ILE A 28 7.99 2.32 5.33
C ILE A 28 7.91 2.15 3.82
N LEU A 29 7.20 1.12 3.36
CA LEU A 29 6.79 1.00 1.95
C LEU A 29 5.33 1.46 1.83
N ASP A 30 5.11 2.45 0.97
CA ASP A 30 3.78 2.92 0.56
C ASP A 30 3.53 2.48 -0.89
N ILE A 31 2.91 1.32 -1.06
CA ILE A 31 2.66 0.69 -2.35
C ILE A 31 1.25 1.06 -2.81
N GLY A 32 1.15 1.76 -3.95
CA GLY A 32 -0.05 2.46 -4.37
C GLY A 32 -0.17 3.80 -3.63
N ALA A 33 0.89 4.63 -3.71
CA ALA A 33 0.99 5.84 -2.91
C ALA A 33 0.02 6.95 -3.35
N ASN A 34 -0.58 6.83 -4.53
CA ASN A 34 -1.51 7.80 -5.07
C ASN A 34 -0.92 9.22 -5.04
N ILE A 35 -1.62 10.19 -4.48
CA ILE A 35 -1.14 11.58 -4.31
C ILE A 35 -0.41 11.83 -2.99
N GLY A 36 -0.11 10.79 -2.19
CA GLY A 36 0.75 10.85 -1.01
C GLY A 36 0.05 11.08 0.32
N ALA A 37 -1.26 10.88 0.43
CA ALA A 37 -2.00 11.08 1.69
C ALA A 37 -1.46 10.19 2.81
N PHE A 38 -1.24 8.89 2.53
CA PHE A 38 -0.66 7.98 3.51
C PHE A 38 0.77 8.38 3.91
N ALA A 39 1.62 8.70 2.93
CA ALA A 39 3.02 9.10 3.20
C ALA A 39 3.09 10.35 4.08
N LEU A 40 2.26 11.36 3.82
CA LEU A 40 2.18 12.56 4.64
C LEU A 40 1.71 12.24 6.06
N ARG A 41 0.67 11.43 6.21
CA ARG A 41 0.15 11.03 7.51
C ARG A 41 1.17 10.20 8.30
N ALA A 42 1.87 9.28 7.61
CA ALA A 42 2.93 8.47 8.20
C ALA A 42 4.11 9.32 8.68
N HIS A 43 4.55 10.31 7.89
CA HIS A 43 5.58 11.26 8.29
C HIS A 43 5.18 12.05 9.54
N ASN A 44 3.95 12.55 9.60
CA ASN A 44 3.46 13.26 10.79
C ASN A 44 3.45 12.38 12.05
N GLN A 45 3.18 11.08 11.90
CA GLN A 45 3.18 10.11 13.00
C GLN A 45 4.59 9.66 13.40
N TRP A 46 5.46 9.46 12.40
CA TRP A 46 6.81 8.91 12.55
C TRP A 46 7.83 9.75 11.78
N PRO A 47 8.19 10.95 12.26
CA PRO A 47 8.96 11.93 11.50
C PRO A 47 10.40 11.48 11.13
N ASN A 48 10.90 10.45 11.81
CA ASN A 48 12.23 9.90 11.53
C ASN A 48 12.20 8.68 10.59
N ALA A 49 11.01 8.25 10.14
CA ALA A 49 10.89 7.16 9.19
C ALA A 49 11.21 7.63 7.76
N ARG A 50 11.92 6.81 7.01
CA ARG A 50 12.06 6.95 5.56
C ARG A 50 10.88 6.27 4.87
N ILE A 51 10.26 6.92 3.90
CA ILE A 51 9.09 6.40 3.19
C ILE A 51 9.43 6.22 1.70
N LEU A 52 9.23 5.02 1.17
CA LEU A 52 9.38 4.73 -0.25
C LEU A 52 7.99 4.61 -0.86
N CYS A 53 7.64 5.58 -1.72
CA CYS A 53 6.32 5.69 -2.34
C CYS A 53 6.36 5.15 -3.76
N TYR A 54 5.53 4.16 -4.07
CA TYR A 54 5.42 3.54 -5.39
C TYR A 54 4.04 3.86 -5.98
N GLU A 55 4.04 4.57 -7.11
CA GLU A 55 2.83 4.99 -7.82
C GLU A 55 3.07 4.97 -9.33
N PRO A 56 2.31 4.18 -10.11
CA PRO A 56 2.53 4.06 -11.54
C PRO A 56 1.86 5.15 -12.38
N MET A 57 0.80 5.81 -11.87
CA MET A 57 -0.04 6.66 -12.69
C MET A 57 0.56 8.06 -12.87
N PRO A 58 0.87 8.49 -14.12
CA PRO A 58 1.54 9.77 -14.38
C PRO A 58 0.80 10.98 -13.80
N PHE A 59 -0.53 10.96 -13.82
CA PHE A 59 -1.34 12.07 -13.32
C PHE A 59 -1.33 12.20 -11.78
N ASN A 60 -0.98 11.12 -11.04
CA ASN A 60 -0.81 11.17 -9.59
C ASN A 60 0.61 11.60 -9.21
N LEU A 61 1.61 11.26 -10.03
CA LEU A 61 3.03 11.43 -9.69
C LEU A 61 3.43 12.88 -9.43
N ASP A 62 2.86 13.84 -10.15
CA ASP A 62 3.20 15.25 -9.97
C ASP A 62 2.72 15.74 -8.60
N GLN A 63 1.48 15.44 -8.23
CA GLN A 63 0.95 15.76 -6.91
C GLN A 63 1.66 15.00 -5.79
N LEU A 64 1.98 13.72 -6.02
CA LEU A 64 2.74 12.91 -5.07
C LEU A 64 4.10 13.53 -4.76
N ARG A 65 4.83 14.01 -5.78
CA ARG A 65 6.13 14.70 -5.61
C ARG A 65 6.01 16.05 -4.92
N GLU A 66 4.89 16.75 -5.10
CA GLU A 66 4.62 18.00 -4.39
C GLU A 66 4.28 17.75 -2.90
N ASN A 67 3.56 16.67 -2.61
CA ASN A 67 3.10 16.35 -1.24
C ASN A 67 4.15 15.63 -0.40
N VAL A 68 5.08 14.89 -1.03
CA VAL A 68 6.12 14.11 -0.35
C VAL A 68 7.48 14.79 -0.48
N SER A 69 7.96 15.38 0.62
CA SER A 69 9.29 16.01 0.65
C SER A 69 10.40 14.98 0.47
N PRO A 70 11.45 15.29 -0.32
CA PRO A 70 12.65 14.45 -0.43
C PRO A 70 13.37 14.20 0.90
N ASP A 71 13.12 15.03 1.91
CA ASP A 71 13.73 14.90 3.24
C ASP A 71 13.33 13.61 3.95
N TYR A 72 12.09 13.14 3.74
CA TYR A 72 11.57 11.92 4.36
C TYR A 72 11.09 10.85 3.36
N GLY A 73 10.77 11.21 2.12
CA GLY A 73 10.19 10.32 1.11
C GLY A 73 11.00 10.20 -0.16
N THR A 74 10.84 9.09 -0.87
CA THR A 74 11.33 8.90 -2.24
C THR A 74 10.20 8.36 -3.09
N VAL A 75 9.92 9.00 -4.22
CA VAL A 75 8.86 8.64 -5.16
C VAL A 75 9.41 7.83 -6.32
N PHE A 76 8.84 6.67 -6.55
CA PHE A 76 9.18 5.74 -7.63
C PHE A 76 7.99 5.59 -8.59
N PRO A 77 8.18 5.83 -9.90
CA PRO A 77 7.11 5.75 -10.90
C PRO A 77 6.90 4.30 -11.38
N TYR A 78 6.66 3.38 -10.44
CA TYR A 78 6.49 1.95 -10.71
C TYR A 78 5.20 1.43 -10.10
N ALA A 79 4.52 0.53 -10.84
CA ALA A 79 3.60 -0.43 -10.24
C ALA A 79 4.41 -1.54 -9.57
N ILE A 80 3.99 -2.01 -8.41
CA ILE A 80 4.57 -3.21 -7.80
C ILE A 80 3.73 -4.41 -8.20
N CYS A 81 4.42 -5.46 -8.66
CA CYS A 81 3.83 -6.66 -9.27
C CYS A 81 4.59 -7.92 -8.81
N GLY A 82 4.15 -9.11 -9.24
CA GLY A 82 4.90 -10.35 -9.01
C GLY A 82 6.19 -10.44 -9.83
N THR A 83 6.24 -9.77 -11.01
CA THR A 83 7.40 -9.77 -11.91
C THR A 83 7.63 -8.38 -12.50
N SER A 84 8.91 -8.04 -12.73
CA SER A 84 9.30 -6.79 -13.39
C SER A 84 8.97 -6.82 -14.90
N GLY A 85 8.71 -5.64 -15.49
CA GLY A 85 8.40 -5.50 -16.91
C GLY A 85 7.45 -4.36 -17.21
N VAL A 86 6.71 -4.47 -18.30
CA VAL A 86 5.68 -3.49 -18.69
C VAL A 86 4.32 -4.18 -18.67
N ARG A 87 3.34 -3.55 -18.02
CA ARG A 87 1.94 -4.02 -18.01
C ARG A 87 0.99 -2.88 -18.32
N GLU A 88 -0.21 -3.21 -18.78
CA GLU A 88 -1.27 -2.23 -19.00
C GLU A 88 -2.18 -2.14 -17.77
N ILE A 89 -2.43 -0.91 -17.31
CA ILE A 89 -3.40 -0.58 -16.26
C ILE A 89 -4.65 0.02 -16.90
N TYR A 90 -5.83 -0.40 -16.47
CA TYR A 90 -7.08 0.28 -16.77
C TYR A 90 -7.16 1.58 -16.00
N ILE A 91 -7.46 2.69 -16.70
CA ILE A 91 -7.63 4.00 -16.07
C ILE A 91 -8.98 4.03 -15.35
N GLY A 92 -8.97 4.39 -14.06
CA GLY A 92 -10.16 4.57 -13.26
C GLY A 92 -10.98 5.80 -13.67
N ASP A 93 -12.22 5.86 -13.21
CA ASP A 93 -13.11 7.01 -13.31
C ASP A 93 -12.69 8.15 -12.35
N MET A 94 -11.90 7.80 -11.34
CA MET A 94 -11.26 8.72 -10.41
C MET A 94 -9.76 8.41 -10.31
N PHE A 95 -8.96 9.38 -9.82
CA PHE A 95 -7.51 9.22 -9.68
C PHE A 95 -7.08 8.11 -8.69
N VAL A 96 -8.00 7.61 -7.86
CA VAL A 96 -7.76 6.55 -6.86
C VAL A 96 -8.12 5.15 -7.37
N THR A 97 -8.72 4.98 -8.55
CA THR A 97 -9.38 3.72 -8.94
C THR A 97 -8.74 3.01 -10.15
N SER A 98 -7.50 3.34 -10.49
CA SER A 98 -6.81 2.69 -11.63
C SER A 98 -6.16 1.38 -11.20
N GLY A 99 -6.40 0.29 -11.94
CA GLY A 99 -5.89 -1.04 -11.56
C GLY A 99 -5.67 -2.00 -12.74
N PHE A 100 -5.01 -3.13 -12.49
CA PHE A 100 -4.75 -4.15 -13.51
C PHE A 100 -5.98 -4.96 -13.90
N VAL A 101 -6.99 -4.99 -13.05
CA VAL A 101 -8.24 -5.70 -13.28
C VAL A 101 -9.32 -4.70 -13.64
N LYS A 102 -10.07 -4.97 -14.71
CA LYS A 102 -11.20 -4.13 -15.10
C LYS A 102 -12.40 -4.43 -14.20
N GLY A 103 -12.70 -3.52 -13.32
CA GLY A 103 -13.90 -3.51 -12.47
C GLY A 103 -14.92 -2.46 -12.91
N PRO A 104 -15.96 -2.22 -12.11
CA PRO A 104 -17.03 -1.27 -12.45
C PRO A 104 -16.58 0.20 -12.42
N ARG A 105 -15.47 0.52 -11.73
CA ARG A 105 -14.92 1.88 -11.58
C ARG A 105 -13.80 2.19 -12.59
N GLN A 106 -13.41 1.23 -13.44
CA GLN A 106 -12.40 1.42 -14.46
C GLN A 106 -13.04 1.67 -15.83
N THR A 107 -12.46 2.59 -16.58
CA THR A 107 -12.83 2.88 -17.97
C THR A 107 -12.32 1.78 -18.91
N SER A 108 -12.57 1.92 -20.21
CA SER A 108 -11.97 1.04 -21.23
C SER A 108 -10.58 1.51 -21.67
N GLN A 109 -10.14 2.68 -21.20
CA GLN A 109 -8.82 3.21 -21.51
C GLN A 109 -7.74 2.52 -20.70
N ARG A 110 -6.57 2.31 -21.31
CA ARG A 110 -5.41 1.68 -20.67
C ARG A 110 -4.19 2.53 -20.90
N ILE A 111 -3.25 2.41 -19.97
CA ILE A 111 -1.92 2.98 -20.08
C ILE A 111 -0.87 1.92 -19.75
N ALA A 112 0.22 1.91 -20.50
CA ALA A 112 1.36 1.06 -20.19
C ALA A 112 2.17 1.69 -19.04
N VAL A 113 2.47 0.89 -18.02
CA VAL A 113 3.26 1.30 -16.86
C VAL A 113 4.44 0.35 -16.66
N GLN A 114 5.51 0.88 -16.06
CA GLN A 114 6.63 0.08 -15.61
C GLN A 114 6.27 -0.66 -14.33
N CYS A 115 6.53 -1.97 -14.30
CA CYS A 115 6.38 -2.81 -13.11
C CYS A 115 7.75 -3.15 -12.52
N MET A 116 7.82 -3.12 -11.18
CA MET A 116 8.92 -3.65 -10.39
C MET A 116 8.42 -4.87 -9.62
N ALA A 117 9.20 -5.94 -9.58
CA ALA A 117 8.84 -7.12 -8.80
C ALA A 117 8.85 -6.81 -7.30
N ALA A 118 7.84 -7.31 -6.58
CA ALA A 118 7.76 -7.15 -5.13
C ALA A 118 8.99 -7.75 -4.40
N ALA A 119 9.60 -8.79 -4.98
CA ALA A 119 10.83 -9.41 -4.46
C ALA A 119 12.07 -8.50 -4.51
N ASP A 120 12.05 -7.47 -5.35
CA ASP A 120 13.15 -6.51 -5.49
C ASP A 120 13.05 -5.34 -4.49
N LEU A 121 11.96 -5.26 -3.72
CA LEU A 121 11.77 -4.23 -2.72
C LEU A 121 12.61 -4.49 -1.46
N PRO A 122 13.10 -3.43 -0.79
CA PRO A 122 13.80 -3.58 0.47
C PRO A 122 12.86 -4.11 1.57
N VAL A 123 13.44 -4.82 2.55
CA VAL A 123 12.71 -5.23 3.75
C VAL A 123 12.40 -4.00 4.60
N ALA A 124 11.14 -3.81 4.99
CA ALA A 124 10.68 -2.64 5.72
C ALA A 124 9.97 -2.99 7.03
N ASP A 125 9.94 -2.04 7.95
CA ASP A 125 9.29 -2.21 9.27
C ASP A 125 7.75 -2.16 9.14
N LEU A 126 7.25 -1.33 8.19
CA LEU A 126 5.84 -1.19 7.86
C LEU A 126 5.64 -1.26 6.35
N VAL A 127 4.61 -1.97 5.92
CA VAL A 127 4.19 -2.05 4.52
C VAL A 127 2.71 -1.67 4.43
N LYS A 128 2.39 -0.64 3.61
CA LYS A 128 1.03 -0.35 3.16
C LYS A 128 0.88 -0.83 1.72
N ILE A 129 -0.23 -1.50 1.40
CA ILE A 129 -0.56 -2.00 0.06
C ILE A 129 -2.00 -1.63 -0.26
N ASP A 130 -2.18 -0.88 -1.34
CA ASP A 130 -3.48 -0.46 -1.83
C ASP A 130 -3.33 -0.18 -3.33
N THR A 131 -3.60 -1.19 -4.16
CA THR A 131 -3.20 -1.22 -5.58
C THR A 131 -4.32 -1.61 -6.52
N GLU A 132 -5.57 -1.56 -6.04
CA GLU A 132 -6.74 -1.84 -6.85
C GLU A 132 -6.71 -3.24 -7.50
N GLY A 133 -6.38 -4.27 -6.67
CA GLY A 133 -6.53 -5.69 -7.02
C GLY A 133 -5.22 -6.46 -7.28
N SER A 134 -4.03 -5.93 -6.89
CA SER A 134 -2.76 -6.65 -6.98
C SER A 134 -2.19 -7.09 -5.62
N GLU A 135 -2.90 -6.89 -4.53
CA GLU A 135 -2.44 -7.04 -3.15
C GLU A 135 -1.91 -8.45 -2.88
N VAL A 136 -2.62 -9.48 -3.33
CA VAL A 136 -2.24 -10.89 -3.14
C VAL A 136 -0.96 -11.25 -3.89
N GLU A 137 -0.82 -10.76 -5.14
CA GLU A 137 0.37 -10.97 -5.97
C GLU A 137 1.59 -10.31 -5.31
N ILE A 138 1.43 -9.10 -4.80
CA ILE A 138 2.47 -8.33 -4.12
C ILE A 138 2.90 -9.03 -2.84
N LEU A 139 1.95 -9.40 -1.96
CA LEU A 139 2.23 -10.07 -0.69
C LEU A 139 3.04 -11.37 -0.86
N ARG A 140 2.76 -12.14 -1.91
CA ARG A 140 3.48 -13.39 -2.20
C ARG A 140 4.93 -13.16 -2.63
N GLY A 141 5.24 -11.98 -3.17
CA GLY A 141 6.60 -11.61 -3.60
C GLY A 141 7.44 -10.91 -2.54
N LEU A 142 6.81 -10.25 -1.57
CA LEU A 142 7.51 -9.43 -0.57
C LEU A 142 8.32 -10.28 0.41
N ASN A 143 9.51 -9.78 0.73
CA ASN A 143 10.25 -10.27 1.90
C ASN A 143 9.77 -9.55 3.16
N LEU A 144 8.92 -10.22 3.92
CA LEU A 144 8.31 -9.67 5.14
C LEU A 144 9.10 -10.02 6.42
N SER A 145 10.33 -10.55 6.35
CA SER A 145 11.06 -11.13 7.49
C SER A 145 11.25 -10.18 8.68
N ALA A 146 11.37 -8.87 8.45
CA ALA A 146 11.50 -7.85 9.50
C ALA A 146 10.27 -6.92 9.58
N THR A 147 9.22 -7.17 8.81
CA THR A 147 8.01 -6.34 8.82
C THR A 147 7.23 -6.58 10.11
N SER A 148 6.93 -5.50 10.83
CA SER A 148 6.15 -5.54 12.07
C SER A 148 4.66 -5.33 11.81
N ILE A 149 4.32 -4.44 10.87
CA ILE A 149 2.94 -4.06 10.56
C ILE A 149 2.71 -4.12 9.05
N ILE A 150 1.57 -4.68 8.67
CA ILE A 150 1.04 -4.63 7.31
C ILE A 150 -0.33 -3.98 7.34
N MET A 151 -0.52 -2.95 6.53
CA MET A 151 -1.79 -2.26 6.30
C MET A 151 -2.16 -2.46 4.85
N LEU A 152 -3.37 -2.88 4.56
CA LEU A 152 -3.79 -3.06 3.17
C LEU A 152 -5.28 -2.84 2.97
N GLU A 153 -5.65 -2.47 1.76
CA GLU A 153 -7.01 -2.53 1.27
C GLU A 153 -7.16 -3.78 0.38
N HIS A 154 -8.26 -4.51 0.52
CA HIS A 154 -8.63 -5.58 -0.40
C HIS A 154 -9.78 -5.13 -1.29
N HIS A 155 -9.79 -5.60 -2.54
CA HIS A 155 -10.77 -5.19 -3.54
C HIS A 155 -11.76 -6.30 -3.93
N SER A 156 -11.73 -7.41 -3.20
CA SER A 156 -12.76 -8.45 -3.22
C SER A 156 -12.73 -9.31 -1.95
N LYS A 157 -13.84 -9.97 -1.62
CA LYS A 157 -13.89 -10.96 -0.54
C LYS A 157 -12.98 -12.17 -0.80
N ALA A 158 -12.77 -12.50 -2.08
CA ALA A 158 -11.84 -13.58 -2.45
C ALA A 158 -10.41 -13.19 -2.11
N ASP A 159 -9.99 -11.95 -2.42
CA ASP A 159 -8.67 -11.44 -2.08
C ASP A 159 -8.48 -11.34 -0.57
N ALA A 160 -9.48 -10.84 0.17
CA ALA A 160 -9.45 -10.79 1.63
C ALA A 160 -9.17 -12.17 2.25
N LYS A 161 -9.79 -13.24 1.70
CA LYS A 161 -9.51 -14.61 2.14
C LYS A 161 -8.08 -15.03 1.83
N LEU A 162 -7.59 -14.79 0.61
CA LEU A 162 -6.23 -15.14 0.20
C LEU A 162 -5.17 -14.38 0.99
N ILE A 163 -5.41 -13.09 1.29
CA ILE A 163 -4.55 -12.27 2.15
C ILE A 163 -4.42 -12.89 3.54
N ARG A 164 -5.52 -13.31 4.15
CA ARG A 164 -5.49 -14.02 5.44
C ARG A 164 -4.69 -15.31 5.35
N ASP A 165 -4.95 -16.12 4.33
CA ASP A 165 -4.26 -17.42 4.14
C ASP A 165 -2.73 -17.21 4.01
N VAL A 166 -2.28 -16.10 3.42
CA VAL A 166 -0.86 -15.75 3.30
C VAL A 166 -0.26 -15.26 4.63
N LEU A 167 -0.99 -14.42 5.38
CA LEU A 167 -0.41 -13.68 6.50
C LEU A 167 -0.58 -14.35 7.87
N THR A 168 -1.62 -15.16 8.09
CA THR A 168 -1.95 -15.67 9.43
C THR A 168 -0.93 -16.63 10.03
N ALA A 169 0.02 -17.14 9.25
CA ALA A 169 1.12 -17.95 9.79
C ALA A 169 2.07 -17.14 10.69
N ASP A 170 2.35 -15.88 10.29
CA ASP A 170 3.35 -15.03 10.93
C ASP A 170 2.77 -13.74 11.55
N PHE A 171 1.53 -13.41 11.22
CA PHE A 171 0.87 -12.17 11.63
C PHE A 171 -0.48 -12.44 12.25
N ARG A 172 -0.82 -11.67 13.29
CA ARG A 172 -2.17 -11.60 13.83
C ARG A 172 -2.94 -10.43 13.24
N LEU A 173 -4.22 -10.63 13.03
CA LEU A 173 -5.13 -9.63 12.51
C LEU A 173 -5.53 -8.65 13.63
N LEU A 174 -5.33 -7.34 13.41
CA LEU A 174 -5.71 -6.27 14.34
C LEU A 174 -7.04 -5.62 13.93
N HIS A 175 -7.27 -5.47 12.62
CA HIS A 175 -8.48 -4.90 12.04
C HIS A 175 -8.90 -5.66 10.81
N ASP A 176 -10.21 -5.77 10.58
CA ASP A 176 -10.79 -6.65 9.58
C ASP A 176 -12.12 -6.15 9.04
N GLU A 177 -12.13 -5.75 7.79
CA GLU A 177 -13.35 -5.43 7.03
C GLU A 177 -13.62 -6.45 5.90
N SER A 178 -13.07 -7.66 5.98
CA SER A 178 -13.21 -8.70 4.94
C SER A 178 -14.65 -9.16 4.66
N ASN A 179 -15.61 -8.71 5.45
CA ASN A 179 -17.05 -8.89 5.19
C ASN A 179 -17.58 -7.95 4.08
N ARG A 180 -16.83 -6.91 3.71
CA ARG A 180 -17.11 -6.00 2.61
C ARG A 180 -16.47 -6.49 1.30
N GLU A 181 -16.92 -5.97 0.15
CA GLU A 181 -16.23 -6.20 -1.14
C GLU A 181 -14.90 -5.44 -1.21
N ILE A 182 -14.87 -4.21 -0.72
CA ILE A 182 -13.68 -3.40 -0.54
C ILE A 182 -13.59 -3.07 0.94
N GLY A 183 -12.42 -3.23 1.52
CA GLY A 183 -12.21 -2.94 2.93
C GLY A 183 -10.77 -3.05 3.38
N THR A 184 -10.52 -2.48 4.55
CA THR A 184 -9.19 -2.40 5.15
C THR A 184 -8.91 -3.58 6.05
N MET A 185 -7.69 -4.07 6.02
CA MET A 185 -7.14 -5.05 6.96
C MET A 185 -5.81 -4.56 7.52
N VAL A 186 -5.59 -4.77 8.82
CA VAL A 186 -4.34 -4.43 9.49
C VAL A 186 -3.83 -5.65 10.24
N PHE A 187 -2.57 -5.97 10.01
CA PHE A 187 -1.89 -7.12 10.62
C PHE A 187 -0.65 -6.67 11.38
N GLU A 188 -0.38 -7.33 12.49
CA GLU A 188 0.83 -7.18 13.28
C GLU A 188 1.57 -8.50 13.37
N ARG A 189 2.89 -8.47 13.29
CA ARG A 189 3.71 -9.68 13.43
C ARG A 189 3.43 -10.37 14.75
N SER A 190 3.15 -11.67 14.69
CA SER A 190 2.97 -12.49 15.87
C SER A 190 4.29 -12.57 16.64
N ARG A 191 4.25 -12.35 17.94
CA ARG A 191 5.43 -12.59 18.80
C ARG A 191 5.70 -14.09 18.85
N VAL A 192 6.90 -14.49 18.52
CA VAL A 192 7.36 -15.82 18.87
C VAL A 192 7.44 -15.84 20.40
N ALA A 193 6.64 -16.67 21.03
CA ALA A 193 6.78 -16.87 22.47
C ALA A 193 8.21 -17.38 22.72
N GLU A 194 9.03 -16.56 23.38
CA GLU A 194 10.32 -17.04 23.89
C GLU A 194 10.02 -18.22 24.81
N LYS A 195 10.55 -19.39 24.43
CA LYS A 195 10.46 -20.64 25.22
C LYS A 195 11.52 -20.65 26.28
#